data_cffe4a740d1f7c1c94b0cc85447795f8
#
_entry.id   cffe4a740d1f7c1c94b0cc85447795f8
#
_cell.length_a   1.000
_cell.length_b   1.000
_cell.length_c   1.000
_cell.angle_alpha   90.00
_cell.angle_beta   90.00
_cell.angle_gamma   90.00
#
_symmetry.space_group_name_H-M   'P 1'
#
loop_
_entity.id
_entity.type
_entity.pdbx_description
1 polymer ?
#
loop_
_entity_poly.entity_id
_entity_poly.type
_entity_poly.pdbx_seq_one_letter_code
_entity_poly.pdbx_strand_id
1 'polypeptide(L)'
;MSSSAIPVLEDLYPVTMDMWPIEAREFNRVHPFYENLKAGKLTTTRCRACGAASYPPRVICPECYSEDLEYIELPDQGKVVVFSETLKGVPLGFSAPLIHATIDLGKDSPVRRLLTRVMNCPAGQLKEGDDLRLVVFEVPSHPIEKGKKGTILSERVFFAFEPVTRYSRHLQENLIYPHS
;
A
#
# COMPACT_ATOMS: atom_id res chain seq x y z
N MET A 1 -12.72 -17.53 -30.79
CA MET A 1 -12.81 -17.62 -29.32
C MET A 1 -12.45 -16.24 -28.80
N SER A 2 -13.42 -15.47 -28.36
CA SER A 2 -13.20 -14.17 -27.74
C SER A 2 -12.59 -14.42 -26.36
N SER A 3 -11.29 -14.24 -26.21
CA SER A 3 -10.71 -14.14 -24.89
C SER A 3 -11.21 -12.84 -24.31
N SER A 4 -12.08 -12.91 -23.31
CA SER A 4 -12.45 -11.74 -22.56
C SER A 4 -11.15 -11.19 -21.94
N ALA A 5 -10.87 -9.89 -22.15
CA ALA A 5 -9.71 -9.24 -21.56
C ALA A 5 -9.80 -9.13 -20.01
N ILE A 6 -10.89 -9.62 -19.45
CA ILE A 6 -11.13 -9.68 -18.01
C ILE A 6 -10.95 -11.13 -17.59
N PRO A 7 -9.90 -11.46 -16.83
CA PRO A 7 -9.75 -12.79 -16.28
C PRO A 7 -10.97 -13.15 -15.44
N VAL A 8 -11.45 -14.38 -15.59
CA VAL A 8 -12.48 -14.92 -14.70
C VAL A 8 -11.85 -15.00 -13.33
N LEU A 9 -12.39 -14.25 -12.41
CA LEU A 9 -11.88 -14.12 -11.05
C LEU A 9 -12.36 -15.32 -10.23
N GLU A 10 -11.68 -16.44 -10.32
CA GLU A 10 -11.90 -17.57 -9.42
C GLU A 10 -11.15 -17.39 -8.10
N ASP A 11 -10.07 -16.59 -8.11
CA ASP A 11 -9.27 -16.26 -6.93
C ASP A 11 -9.42 -14.80 -6.52
N LEU A 12 -9.13 -14.53 -5.25
CA LEU A 12 -9.11 -13.19 -4.67
C LEU A 12 -8.14 -12.30 -5.47
N TYR A 13 -8.70 -11.40 -6.26
CA TYR A 13 -7.94 -10.50 -7.10
C TYR A 13 -7.58 -9.24 -6.34
N PRO A 14 -6.31 -8.95 -6.15
CA PRO A 14 -5.97 -7.63 -5.65
C PRO A 14 -6.28 -6.63 -6.74
N VAL A 15 -7.30 -5.87 -6.53
CA VAL A 15 -7.72 -4.64 -7.21
C VAL A 15 -7.46 -4.57 -8.72
N THR A 16 -8.49 -4.40 -9.49
CA THR A 16 -8.43 -4.17 -10.97
C THR A 16 -7.50 -3.05 -11.41
N MET A 17 -7.12 -2.14 -10.52
CA MET A 17 -6.14 -1.08 -10.79
C MET A 17 -4.70 -1.58 -10.91
N ASP A 18 -4.40 -2.78 -10.44
CA ASP A 18 -3.07 -3.40 -10.52
C ASP A 18 -2.81 -4.14 -11.84
N MET A 19 -3.68 -4.00 -12.82
CA MET A 19 -3.48 -4.61 -14.15
C MET A 19 -2.26 -4.04 -14.89
N TRP A 20 -1.74 -2.89 -14.46
CA TRP A 20 -0.56 -2.25 -15.05
C TRP A 20 0.62 -2.38 -14.10
N PRO A 21 1.82 -2.68 -14.62
CA PRO A 21 3.02 -2.75 -13.79
C PRO A 21 3.49 -1.34 -13.40
N ILE A 22 2.65 -0.65 -12.64
CA ILE A 22 2.92 0.73 -12.20
C ILE A 22 4.14 0.85 -11.30
N GLU A 23 4.59 -0.26 -10.72
CA GLU A 23 5.79 -0.32 -9.90
C GLU A 23 7.07 -0.46 -10.74
N ALA A 24 6.94 -0.90 -11.99
CA ALA A 24 8.10 -1.13 -12.84
C ALA A 24 8.70 0.21 -13.32
N ARG A 25 10.02 0.26 -13.34
CA ARG A 25 10.79 1.46 -13.68
C ARG A 25 10.45 2.06 -15.04
N GLU A 26 10.11 1.23 -16.03
CA GLU A 26 9.77 1.65 -17.38
C GLU A 26 8.44 2.39 -17.46
N PHE A 27 7.58 2.22 -16.46
CA PHE A 27 6.22 2.75 -16.51
C PHE A 27 5.95 3.82 -15.45
N ASN A 28 6.87 3.98 -14.49
CA ASN A 28 6.59 4.84 -13.35
C ASN A 28 7.82 5.61 -12.88
N ARG A 29 7.74 6.93 -12.89
CA ARG A 29 8.79 7.82 -12.36
C ARG A 29 8.88 7.79 -10.84
N VAL A 30 7.87 7.28 -10.14
CA VAL A 30 7.90 7.06 -8.67
C VAL A 30 8.35 5.63 -8.30
N HIS A 31 8.92 4.89 -9.26
CA HIS A 31 9.53 3.59 -9.03
C HIS A 31 10.43 3.50 -7.77
N PRO A 32 11.26 4.49 -7.41
CA PRO A 32 12.05 4.41 -6.20
C PRO A 32 11.22 4.24 -4.91
N PHE A 33 9.97 4.68 -4.89
CA PHE A 33 9.08 4.43 -3.76
C PHE A 33 8.87 2.93 -3.51
N TYR A 34 8.63 2.16 -4.56
CA TYR A 34 8.41 0.71 -4.46
C TYR A 34 9.70 -0.03 -4.11
N GLU A 35 10.85 0.41 -4.62
CA GLU A 35 12.15 -0.14 -4.21
C GLU A 35 12.44 0.12 -2.73
N ASN A 36 12.09 1.30 -2.23
CA ASN A 36 12.21 1.62 -0.81
C ASN A 36 11.26 0.76 0.03
N LEU A 37 10.01 0.52 -0.45
CA LEU A 37 9.09 -0.40 0.23
C LEU A 37 9.64 -1.81 0.30
N LYS A 38 10.24 -2.34 -0.78
CA LYS A 38 10.91 -3.65 -0.76
C LYS A 38 12.02 -3.71 0.27
N ALA A 39 12.68 -2.58 0.54
CA ALA A 39 13.65 -2.45 1.61
C ALA A 39 13.03 -2.21 3.01
N GLY A 40 11.70 -2.28 3.14
CA GLY A 40 10.98 -2.07 4.39
C GLY A 40 10.84 -0.61 4.80
N LYS A 41 11.03 0.34 3.88
CA LYS A 41 11.01 1.78 4.16
C LYS A 41 9.81 2.45 3.50
N LEU A 42 8.99 3.10 4.31
CA LEU A 42 7.95 3.99 3.79
C LEU A 42 8.60 5.35 3.48
N THR A 43 8.49 5.79 2.23
CA THR A 43 9.12 7.04 1.79
C THR A 43 8.12 7.95 1.08
N THR A 44 8.48 9.22 0.97
CA THR A 44 7.77 10.19 0.14
C THR A 44 8.77 11.12 -0.53
N THR A 45 8.27 12.11 -1.29
CA THR A 45 9.12 13.10 -1.94
C THR A 45 9.05 14.46 -1.24
N ARG A 46 10.22 15.10 -1.08
CA ARG A 46 10.39 16.47 -0.61
C ARG A 46 11.04 17.30 -1.71
N CYS A 47 10.51 18.50 -1.93
CA CYS A 47 11.08 19.45 -2.86
C CYS A 47 12.33 20.11 -2.28
N ARG A 48 13.45 20.08 -3.02
CA ARG A 48 14.67 20.79 -2.61
C ARG A 48 14.59 22.29 -2.81
N ALA A 49 13.73 22.75 -3.74
CA ALA A 49 13.58 24.17 -4.01
C ALA A 49 12.76 24.91 -2.95
N CYS A 50 11.67 24.32 -2.43
CA CYS A 50 10.78 25.00 -1.46
C CYS A 50 10.60 24.25 -0.14
N GLY A 51 11.17 23.04 0.01
CA GLY A 51 11.08 22.25 1.23
C GLY A 51 9.76 21.49 1.42
N ALA A 52 8.76 21.72 0.58
CA ALA A 52 7.45 21.07 0.70
C ALA A 52 7.56 19.55 0.49
N ALA A 53 6.93 18.79 1.39
CA ALA A 53 6.78 17.34 1.26
C ALA A 53 5.34 16.97 0.95
N SER A 54 5.13 15.95 0.14
CA SER A 54 3.79 15.52 -0.25
C SER A 54 3.69 14.00 -0.29
N TYR A 55 2.57 13.47 0.21
CA TYR A 55 2.24 12.07 0.09
C TYR A 55 0.90 11.92 -0.67
N PRO A 56 0.78 10.95 -1.57
CA PRO A 56 1.81 10.02 -2.07
C PRO A 56 2.96 10.73 -2.80
N PRO A 57 4.09 10.01 -3.04
CA PRO A 57 5.25 10.59 -3.74
C PRO A 57 4.85 11.23 -5.07
N ARG A 58 5.42 12.35 -5.38
CA ARG A 58 5.15 13.12 -6.60
C ARG A 58 6.40 13.16 -7.48
N VAL A 59 6.22 13.49 -8.75
CA VAL A 59 7.30 13.72 -9.73
C VAL A 59 7.50 15.21 -9.99
N ILE A 60 6.56 16.03 -9.55
CA ILE A 60 6.59 17.50 -9.62
C ILE A 60 6.04 18.02 -8.28
N CYS A 61 6.70 19.00 -7.72
CA CYS A 61 6.23 19.66 -6.50
C CYS A 61 4.88 20.34 -6.72
N PRO A 62 3.86 20.09 -5.89
CA PRO A 62 2.56 20.74 -6.04
C PRO A 62 2.57 22.22 -5.67
N GLU A 63 3.57 22.70 -4.89
CA GLU A 63 3.65 24.06 -4.41
C GLU A 63 4.41 25.00 -5.35
N CYS A 64 5.53 24.54 -5.92
CA CYS A 64 6.39 25.40 -6.74
C CYS A 64 6.69 24.85 -8.12
N TYR A 65 6.10 23.69 -8.48
CA TYR A 65 6.24 23.02 -9.77
C TYR A 65 7.68 22.59 -10.16
N SER A 66 8.61 22.61 -9.19
CA SER A 66 9.95 22.11 -9.39
C SER A 66 9.95 20.57 -9.54
N GLU A 67 10.80 20.05 -10.42
CA GLU A 67 11.09 18.63 -10.56
C GLU A 67 12.27 18.17 -9.68
N ASP A 68 12.94 19.10 -8.99
CA ASP A 68 14.04 18.78 -8.09
C ASP A 68 13.52 18.25 -6.75
N LEU A 69 13.26 16.94 -6.74
CA LEU A 69 12.68 16.21 -5.62
C LEU A 69 13.67 15.17 -5.09
N GLU A 70 13.68 15.00 -3.79
CA GLU A 70 14.41 13.92 -3.11
C GLU A 70 13.46 12.99 -2.36
N TYR A 71 13.82 11.70 -2.27
CA TYR A 71 13.09 10.76 -1.43
C TYR A 71 13.53 10.90 0.03
N ILE A 72 12.56 11.03 0.92
CA ILE A 72 12.77 11.07 2.37
C ILE A 72 11.97 9.96 3.03
N GLU A 73 12.49 9.41 4.11
CA GLU A 73 11.85 8.37 4.89
C GLU A 73 10.77 8.96 5.80
N LEU A 74 9.64 8.28 5.89
CA LEU A 74 8.56 8.57 6.83
C LEU A 74 8.67 7.65 8.04
N PRO A 75 8.13 8.04 9.21
CA PRO A 75 8.04 7.16 10.36
C PRO A 75 7.33 5.83 10.01
N ASP A 76 7.86 4.74 10.52
CA ASP A 76 7.29 3.39 10.41
C ASP A 76 6.23 3.10 11.49
N GLN A 77 5.95 4.07 12.36
CA GLN A 77 4.94 4.00 13.40
C GLN A 77 4.04 5.23 13.38
N GLY A 78 2.79 5.04 13.84
CA GLY A 78 1.82 6.12 13.93
C GLY A 78 0.69 5.77 14.88
N LYS A 79 -0.09 6.79 15.26
CA LYS A 79 -1.27 6.63 16.12
C LYS A 79 -2.56 6.76 15.32
N VAL A 80 -3.53 5.89 15.59
CA VAL A 80 -4.86 5.98 14.98
C VAL A 80 -5.53 7.29 15.39
N VAL A 81 -5.96 8.07 14.41
CA VAL A 81 -6.74 9.30 14.61
C VAL A 81 -8.23 9.01 14.44
N VAL A 82 -8.56 8.33 13.36
CA VAL A 82 -9.91 7.92 13.00
C VAL A 82 -9.82 6.70 12.11
N PHE A 83 -10.80 5.82 12.17
CA PHE A 83 -10.83 4.63 11.34
C PHE A 83 -12.25 4.27 10.94
N SER A 84 -12.35 3.39 9.96
CA SER A 84 -13.60 2.75 9.54
C SER A 84 -13.37 1.27 9.31
N GLU A 85 -14.38 0.46 9.65
CA GLU A 85 -14.38 -0.98 9.43
C GLU A 85 -15.52 -1.35 8.48
N THR A 86 -15.19 -2.00 7.37
CA THR A 86 -16.16 -2.57 6.45
C THR A 86 -16.28 -4.07 6.73
N LEU A 87 -17.42 -4.47 7.27
CA LEU A 87 -17.70 -5.85 7.67
C LEU A 87 -18.46 -6.65 6.62
N LYS A 88 -19.15 -5.96 5.72
CA LYS A 88 -19.95 -6.55 4.62
C LYS A 88 -19.80 -5.70 3.36
N GLY A 89 -19.91 -6.36 2.21
CA GLY A 89 -19.81 -5.66 0.93
C GLY A 89 -18.40 -5.14 0.63
N VAL A 90 -17.37 -5.84 1.13
CA VAL A 90 -15.98 -5.53 0.78
C VAL A 90 -15.77 -5.73 -0.72
N PRO A 91 -14.95 -4.89 -1.37
CA PRO A 91 -14.63 -5.05 -2.79
C PRO A 91 -14.00 -6.42 -3.07
N LEU A 92 -14.13 -6.90 -4.31
CA LEU A 92 -13.47 -8.10 -4.80
C LEU A 92 -11.95 -8.02 -4.51
N GLY A 93 -11.38 -9.10 -4.02
CA GLY A 93 -9.97 -9.15 -3.65
C GLY A 93 -9.67 -8.74 -2.21
N PHE A 94 -10.67 -8.37 -1.43
CA PHE A 94 -10.50 -8.07 -0.01
C PHE A 94 -11.34 -8.99 0.86
N SER A 95 -10.81 -9.37 2.01
CA SER A 95 -11.54 -10.06 3.07
C SER A 95 -12.04 -9.07 4.11
N ALA A 96 -13.17 -9.38 4.74
CA ALA A 96 -13.63 -8.64 5.92
C ALA A 96 -12.89 -9.14 7.19
N PRO A 97 -12.60 -8.25 8.14
CA PRO A 97 -12.86 -6.82 8.12
C PRO A 97 -11.88 -6.08 7.21
N LEU A 98 -12.36 -5.16 6.40
CA LEU A 98 -11.50 -4.23 5.67
C LEU A 98 -11.45 -2.93 6.47
N ILE A 99 -10.30 -2.65 7.05
CA ILE A 99 -10.10 -1.53 7.97
C ILE A 99 -9.20 -0.49 7.30
N HIS A 100 -9.67 0.75 7.27
CA HIS A 100 -8.88 1.90 6.88
C HIS A 100 -8.80 2.88 8.04
N ALA A 101 -7.62 3.45 8.25
CA ALA A 101 -7.39 4.43 9.29
C ALA A 101 -6.59 5.63 8.77
N THR A 102 -6.91 6.79 9.28
CA THR A 102 -6.00 7.93 9.23
C THR A 102 -5.12 7.86 10.47
N ILE A 103 -3.83 7.82 10.27
CA ILE A 103 -2.82 7.77 11.35
C ILE A 103 -2.05 9.07 11.43
N ASP A 104 -1.65 9.46 12.63
CA ASP A 104 -0.74 10.58 12.89
C ASP A 104 0.68 10.01 13.04
N LEU A 105 1.58 10.40 12.14
CA LEU A 105 2.98 9.99 12.12
C LEU A 105 3.86 10.84 13.05
N GLY A 106 3.24 11.75 13.79
CA GLY A 106 3.93 12.64 14.72
C GLY A 106 4.19 14.04 14.15
N LYS A 107 4.40 14.98 15.07
CA LYS A 107 4.55 16.41 14.74
C LYS A 107 5.80 16.74 13.93
N ASP A 108 6.84 15.90 14.07
CA ASP A 108 8.13 16.10 13.40
C ASP A 108 8.17 15.40 12.03
N SER A 109 7.12 14.64 11.68
CA SER A 109 7.00 14.02 10.37
C SER A 109 6.68 15.06 9.29
N PRO A 110 7.36 15.04 8.16
CA PRO A 110 7.08 15.94 7.03
C PRO A 110 5.68 15.72 6.44
N VAL A 111 5.14 14.52 6.61
CA VAL A 111 3.74 14.17 6.33
C VAL A 111 3.11 13.74 7.64
N ARG A 112 2.33 14.62 8.24
CA ARG A 112 1.79 14.37 9.57
C ARG A 112 0.72 13.28 9.59
N ARG A 113 -0.16 13.28 8.59
CA ARG A 113 -1.29 12.33 8.55
C ARG A 113 -1.25 11.49 7.29
N LEU A 114 -1.50 10.22 7.45
CA LEU A 114 -1.50 9.23 6.39
C LEU A 114 -2.78 8.41 6.47
N LEU A 115 -3.51 8.30 5.35
CA LEU A 115 -4.56 7.31 5.20
C LEU A 115 -3.94 5.98 4.78
N THR A 116 -4.24 4.92 5.51
CA THR A 116 -3.68 3.59 5.26
C THR A 116 -4.69 2.49 5.55
N ARG A 117 -4.42 1.30 5.03
CA ARG A 117 -5.09 0.08 5.44
C ARG A 117 -4.50 -0.41 6.76
N VAL A 118 -5.35 -0.97 7.62
CA VAL A 118 -4.91 -1.67 8.83
C VAL A 118 -5.12 -3.16 8.63
N MET A 119 -4.08 -3.94 8.88
CA MET A 119 -4.07 -5.40 8.78
C MET A 119 -3.84 -6.04 10.15
N ASN A 120 -4.05 -7.35 10.24
CA ASN A 120 -3.81 -8.13 11.45
C ASN A 120 -4.56 -7.59 12.69
N CYS A 121 -5.74 -7.02 12.45
CA CYS A 121 -6.62 -6.48 13.48
C CYS A 121 -8.01 -7.10 13.32
N PRO A 122 -8.51 -7.85 14.33
CA PRO A 122 -9.87 -8.37 14.31
C PRO A 122 -10.91 -7.24 14.35
N ALA A 123 -12.09 -7.51 13.82
CA ALA A 123 -13.21 -6.57 13.83
C ALA A 123 -13.53 -6.08 15.25
N GLY A 124 -13.77 -4.79 15.40
CA GLY A 124 -14.13 -4.16 16.65
C GLY A 124 -13.01 -4.03 17.69
N GLN A 125 -11.76 -4.36 17.34
CA GLN A 125 -10.64 -4.29 18.27
C GLN A 125 -9.85 -2.99 18.15
N LEU A 126 -9.81 -2.37 16.97
CA LEU A 126 -9.09 -1.12 16.76
C LEU A 126 -9.76 0.03 17.51
N LYS A 127 -8.95 0.92 18.07
CA LYS A 127 -9.41 2.11 18.80
C LYS A 127 -8.62 3.35 18.37
N GLU A 128 -9.24 4.50 18.51
CA GLU A 128 -8.53 5.77 18.39
C GLU A 128 -7.43 5.86 19.44
N GLY A 129 -6.26 6.32 19.04
CA GLY A 129 -5.06 6.41 19.87
C GLY A 129 -4.18 5.16 19.89
N ASP A 130 -4.63 4.04 19.31
CA ASP A 130 -3.82 2.83 19.22
C ASP A 130 -2.54 3.08 18.41
N ASP A 131 -1.44 2.48 18.87
CA ASP A 131 -0.16 2.51 18.17
C ASP A 131 -0.15 1.46 17.06
N LEU A 132 0.18 1.92 15.86
CA LEU A 132 0.34 1.09 14.68
C LEU A 132 1.79 1.13 14.19
N ARG A 133 2.24 0.03 13.57
CA ARG A 133 3.53 -0.06 12.90
C ARG A 133 3.34 -0.42 11.42
N LEU A 134 4.28 -0.01 10.61
CA LEU A 134 4.36 -0.36 9.20
C LEU A 134 4.53 -1.87 9.02
N VAL A 135 3.79 -2.42 8.10
CA VAL A 135 4.00 -3.76 7.55
C VAL A 135 4.06 -3.66 6.03
N VAL A 136 5.11 -4.22 5.46
CA VAL A 136 5.28 -4.32 4.00
C VAL A 136 5.09 -5.78 3.62
N PHE A 137 4.36 -6.02 2.54
CA PHE A 137 4.08 -7.37 2.06
C PHE A 137 4.09 -7.43 0.54
N GLU A 138 4.48 -8.58 0.04
CA GLU A 138 4.42 -8.87 -1.39
C GLU A 138 3.05 -9.46 -1.74
N VAL A 139 2.58 -9.13 -2.93
CA VAL A 139 1.40 -9.73 -3.52
C VAL A 139 1.85 -10.67 -4.62
N PRO A 140 1.25 -11.86 -4.75
CA PRO A 140 1.61 -12.80 -5.79
C PRO A 140 1.72 -12.13 -7.16
N SER A 141 2.80 -12.41 -7.86
CA SER A 141 3.06 -11.84 -9.17
C SER A 141 1.98 -12.26 -10.16
N HIS A 142 1.46 -11.28 -10.91
CA HIS A 142 0.53 -11.57 -12.00
C HIS A 142 1.27 -11.58 -13.33
N PRO A 143 1.09 -12.62 -14.17
CA PRO A 143 1.71 -12.66 -15.48
C PRO A 143 1.08 -11.59 -16.38
N ILE A 144 1.93 -10.72 -16.94
CA ILE A 144 1.53 -9.69 -17.89
C ILE A 144 2.05 -10.10 -19.26
N GLU A 145 1.16 -10.34 -20.19
CA GLU A 145 1.53 -10.63 -21.57
C GLU A 145 1.94 -9.34 -22.30
N LYS A 146 3.18 -9.26 -22.73
CA LYS A 146 3.70 -8.17 -23.56
C LYS A 146 3.65 -8.51 -25.08
N GLY A 147 2.63 -9.18 -25.52
CA GLY A 147 2.47 -9.58 -26.91
C GLY A 147 3.67 -10.41 -27.40
N LYS A 148 4.36 -9.98 -28.48
CA LYS A 148 5.52 -10.68 -29.05
C LYS A 148 6.75 -10.74 -28.13
N LYS A 149 6.78 -9.99 -27.03
CA LYS A 149 7.91 -9.91 -26.09
C LYS A 149 7.81 -10.91 -24.94
N GLY A 150 6.79 -11.76 -24.93
CA GLY A 150 6.59 -12.80 -23.90
C GLY A 150 5.88 -12.26 -22.64
N THR A 151 5.84 -13.11 -21.63
CA THR A 151 5.19 -12.83 -20.33
C THR A 151 6.20 -12.29 -19.37
N ILE A 152 5.83 -11.24 -18.63
CA ILE A 152 6.61 -10.69 -17.53
C ILE A 152 5.86 -11.02 -16.24
N LEU A 153 6.59 -11.50 -15.25
CA LEU A 153 6.08 -11.57 -13.88
C LEU A 153 6.37 -10.22 -13.21
N SER A 154 5.33 -9.52 -12.79
CA SER A 154 5.48 -8.29 -12.02
C SER A 154 5.46 -8.63 -10.54
N GLU A 155 6.60 -8.48 -9.88
CA GLU A 155 6.64 -8.46 -8.42
C GLU A 155 5.95 -7.17 -7.95
N ARG A 156 5.03 -7.32 -7.00
CA ARG A 156 4.27 -6.19 -6.47
C ARG A 156 4.41 -6.15 -4.96
N VAL A 157 4.72 -4.97 -4.47
CA VAL A 157 4.86 -4.70 -3.05
C VAL A 157 3.79 -3.70 -2.60
N PHE A 158 3.17 -3.98 -1.46
CA PHE A 158 2.20 -3.11 -0.82
C PHE A 158 2.61 -2.87 0.62
N PHE A 159 1.98 -1.89 1.23
CA PHE A 159 2.13 -1.63 2.64
C PHE A 159 0.78 -1.45 3.33
N ALA A 160 0.79 -1.68 4.60
CA ALA A 160 -0.29 -1.41 5.52
C ALA A 160 0.31 -1.06 6.89
N PHE A 161 -0.55 -0.81 7.85
CA PHE A 161 -0.14 -0.73 9.24
C PHE A 161 -0.85 -1.81 10.05
N GLU A 162 -0.24 -2.25 11.12
CA GLU A 162 -0.82 -3.24 12.03
C GLU A 162 -0.67 -2.78 13.49
N PRO A 163 -1.59 -3.16 14.40
CA PRO A 163 -1.46 -2.82 15.80
C PRO A 163 -0.15 -3.34 16.40
N VAL A 164 0.54 -2.49 17.18
CA VAL A 164 1.76 -2.88 17.91
C VAL A 164 1.43 -3.92 18.98
N THR A 165 0.26 -3.82 19.61
CA THR A 165 -0.23 -4.82 20.56
C THR A 165 -0.63 -6.08 19.79
N ARG A 166 0.08 -7.17 20.01
CA ARG A 166 -0.18 -8.45 19.35
C ARG A 166 -1.54 -8.98 19.77
N TYR A 167 -2.53 -8.86 18.93
CA TYR A 167 -3.69 -9.73 18.95
C TYR A 167 -3.18 -11.14 18.60
N SER A 168 -3.42 -12.12 19.48
CA SER A 168 -2.87 -13.48 19.42
C SER A 168 -2.75 -14.04 17.99
N ARG A 169 -1.61 -14.65 17.69
CA ARG A 169 -1.19 -15.20 16.39
C ARG A 169 -2.15 -16.21 15.71
N HIS A 170 -3.28 -16.54 16.32
CA HIS A 170 -4.24 -17.51 15.76
C HIS A 170 -4.97 -17.08 14.50
N LEU A 171 -4.76 -15.85 14.01
CA LEU A 171 -5.39 -15.35 12.77
C LEU A 171 -4.43 -15.20 11.59
N GLN A 172 -3.14 -15.46 11.78
CA GLN A 172 -2.16 -15.36 10.67
C GLN A 172 -2.32 -16.45 9.59
N GLU A 173 -2.96 -17.56 9.92
CA GLU A 173 -3.17 -18.66 8.96
C GLU A 173 -4.33 -18.43 7.98
N ASN A 174 -5.22 -17.48 8.25
CA ASN A 174 -6.39 -17.22 7.40
C ASN A 174 -6.26 -15.98 6.51
N LEU A 175 -5.12 -15.26 6.54
CA LEU A 175 -4.89 -14.05 5.75
C LEU A 175 -3.93 -14.26 4.57
N ILE A 176 -3.31 -15.42 4.50
CA ILE A 176 -2.59 -15.88 3.32
C ILE A 176 -3.57 -16.75 2.54
N TYR A 177 -4.11 -16.22 1.47
CA TYR A 177 -4.86 -16.86 0.38
C TYR A 177 -5.15 -18.35 0.62
N PRO A 178 -6.40 -18.81 0.64
CA PRO A 178 -6.65 -20.24 0.59
C PRO A 178 -6.02 -20.77 -0.70
N HIS A 179 -4.94 -21.53 -0.56
CA HIS A 179 -4.41 -22.36 -1.62
C HIS A 179 -5.37 -23.53 -1.83
N SER A 180 -5.83 -23.70 -3.05
CA SER A 180 -6.46 -24.79 -3.75
C SER A 180 -7.82 -24.50 -4.28
#